data_c85843f89e015c9772364bc814e06804
#
_entry.id   c85843f89e015c9772364bc814e06804
#
_cell.length_a   1.000
_cell.length_b   1.000
_cell.length_c   1.000
_cell.angle_alpha   90.00
_cell.angle_beta   90.00
_cell.angle_gamma   90.00
#
_symmetry.space_group_name_H-M   'P 1'
#
loop_
_entity.id
_entity.type
_entity.pdbx_description
1 polymer ?
#
loop_
_entity_poly.entity_id
_entity_poly.type
_entity_poly.pdbx_seq_one_letter_code
_entity_poly.pdbx_strand_id
1 'polypeptide(L)'
;MKKILLVLSLIVAMAMMIVGCGGGDKKEAAKDGGKKITVGFAVSTQNNPFFVDLAKGVQAKAKEMGVNVKIVDAQNDPAKQANDIADLLQSNISVLLVNPVDSAAISTSVKAANKANIPVVCLDRSADQGKVVSLVASDNVKGGEMAAEYIIKKLGEKVKVAELEGIPGASATRERGQGFHKLADAKLTIVAKQSSDFDRSKGLTVAENMLQANPDVKAIFAHNDEMALGAIEAAKSANKKIFIVGFDGTADGVKAVENGTMSATIAQQPEVMGKQGLEVAVKAAKGEKVEAKVSAPLKLIEKK
;
A
#
# COMPACT_ATOMS: atom_id res chain seq x y z
N MET A 1 6.17 -79.06 27.38
CA MET A 1 7.46 -79.79 27.36
C MET A 1 8.42 -78.94 26.54
N LYS A 2 9.43 -78.43 27.26
CA LYS A 2 10.87 -78.52 26.90
C LYS A 2 11.23 -77.80 25.60
N LYS A 3 12.15 -76.88 25.47
CA LYS A 3 13.36 -76.41 26.22
C LYS A 3 13.98 -75.38 25.29
N ILE A 4 14.35 -74.12 25.67
CA ILE A 4 15.68 -73.70 26.13
C ILE A 4 16.82 -73.86 25.09
N LEU A 5 17.48 -72.78 24.70
CA LEU A 5 18.80 -72.23 25.02
C LEU A 5 19.24 -71.35 23.88
N LEU A 6 19.60 -70.13 24.05
CA LEU A 6 20.83 -69.48 24.58
C LEU A 6 22.08 -69.76 23.74
N VAL A 7 22.78 -68.71 23.39
CA VAL A 7 24.23 -68.44 23.48
C VAL A 7 24.56 -67.31 22.47
N LEU A 8 24.86 -66.12 22.82
CA LEU A 8 26.01 -65.43 23.42
C LEU A 8 27.35 -65.69 22.72
N SER A 9 27.96 -64.64 22.25
CA SER A 9 29.38 -64.29 22.35
C SER A 9 29.79 -63.38 21.21
N LEU A 10 30.28 -62.26 21.49
CA LEU A 10 31.46 -61.69 22.13
C LEU A 10 32.51 -61.23 21.10
N ILE A 11 32.71 -59.89 21.07
CA ILE A 11 33.96 -59.13 21.06
C ILE A 11 35.03 -59.51 20.01
N VAL A 12 35.52 -58.49 19.28
CA VAL A 12 36.90 -57.98 19.43
C VAL A 12 37.07 -56.69 18.66
N ALA A 13 37.55 -55.67 19.37
CA ALA A 13 38.08 -54.43 18.83
C ALA A 13 39.48 -54.65 18.24
N MET A 14 39.83 -53.92 17.18
CA MET A 14 41.25 -53.55 16.98
C MET A 14 41.35 -52.26 16.17
N ALA A 15 41.92 -51.29 16.82
CA ALA A 15 42.37 -50.02 16.23
C ALA A 15 43.63 -50.26 15.40
N MET A 16 43.75 -49.51 14.26
CA MET A 16 45.03 -49.07 13.76
C MET A 16 44.90 -47.76 13.00
N MET A 17 45.67 -46.80 13.52
CA MET A 17 45.91 -45.49 12.91
C MET A 17 46.65 -45.63 11.57
N ILE A 18 46.25 -44.80 10.62
CA ILE A 18 47.21 -44.28 9.63
C ILE A 18 46.95 -42.78 9.45
N VAL A 19 47.99 -42.04 9.76
CA VAL A 19 48.14 -40.59 9.53
C VAL A 19 48.31 -40.37 8.04
N GLY A 20 47.54 -39.40 7.50
CA GLY A 20 47.72 -38.90 6.13
C GLY A 20 47.28 -37.42 6.08
N CYS A 21 48.25 -36.53 6.11
CA CYS A 21 48.09 -35.07 5.90
C CYS A 21 47.55 -34.76 4.53
N GLY A 22 46.71 -33.72 4.45
CA GLY A 22 46.58 -32.93 3.22
C GLY A 22 45.23 -32.31 2.99
N GLY A 23 45.09 -31.07 3.38
CA GLY A 23 44.45 -30.06 2.53
C GLY A 23 42.95 -29.81 2.58
N GLY A 24 42.59 -28.67 3.12
CA GLY A 24 41.45 -27.90 2.63
C GLY A 24 40.15 -28.03 3.39
N ASP A 25 40.08 -27.35 4.53
CA ASP A 25 38.78 -26.98 5.15
C ASP A 25 37.94 -26.12 4.18
N LYS A 26 37.18 -26.76 3.30
CA LYS A 26 35.96 -26.15 2.81
C LYS A 26 34.92 -26.25 3.91
N LYS A 27 34.76 -25.19 4.68
CA LYS A 27 33.52 -24.97 5.44
C LYS A 27 32.39 -24.95 4.43
N GLU A 28 31.73 -26.09 4.25
CA GLU A 28 30.37 -26.10 3.72
C GLU A 28 29.55 -25.24 4.67
N ALA A 29 29.15 -24.06 4.18
CA ALA A 29 28.15 -23.26 4.85
C ALA A 29 26.92 -24.16 5.02
N ALA A 30 26.59 -24.49 6.27
CA ALA A 30 25.37 -25.17 6.61
C ALA A 30 24.23 -24.42 5.91
N LYS A 31 23.59 -25.05 4.93
CA LYS A 31 22.33 -24.57 4.38
C LYS A 31 21.36 -24.59 5.54
N ASP A 32 21.12 -23.40 6.12
CA ASP A 32 20.04 -23.17 7.05
C ASP A 32 18.75 -23.63 6.35
N GLY A 33 18.24 -24.79 6.79
CA GLY A 33 16.98 -25.36 6.34
C GLY A 33 15.77 -24.56 6.84
N GLY A 34 15.93 -23.24 6.99
CA GLY A 34 14.89 -22.32 7.43
C GLY A 34 13.67 -22.40 6.54
N LYS A 35 12.51 -22.56 7.15
CA LYS A 35 11.20 -22.55 6.49
C LYS A 35 11.13 -21.33 5.56
N LYS A 36 10.99 -21.56 4.25
CA LYS A 36 10.95 -20.47 3.25
C LYS A 36 9.85 -19.46 3.60
N ILE A 37 10.20 -18.19 3.77
CA ILE A 37 9.25 -17.14 4.11
C ILE A 37 8.22 -17.00 2.99
N THR A 38 6.94 -17.01 3.36
CA THR A 38 5.83 -16.72 2.47
C THR A 38 5.08 -15.50 2.99
N VAL A 39 5.05 -14.44 2.20
CA VAL A 39 4.28 -13.21 2.49
C VAL A 39 2.90 -13.35 1.88
N GLY A 40 1.84 -13.20 2.68
CA GLY A 40 0.49 -13.00 2.16
C GLY A 40 0.28 -11.51 1.92
N PHE A 41 0.00 -11.11 0.68
CA PHE A 41 -0.30 -9.72 0.35
C PHE A 41 -1.75 -9.56 -0.09
N ALA A 42 -2.56 -8.90 0.78
CA ALA A 42 -3.94 -8.55 0.49
C ALA A 42 -4.02 -7.09 0.03
N VAL A 43 -4.18 -6.88 -1.27
CA VAL A 43 -4.31 -5.54 -1.86
C VAL A 43 -5.78 -5.14 -1.98
N SER A 44 -6.08 -3.85 -1.81
CA SER A 44 -7.47 -3.34 -1.89
C SER A 44 -8.08 -3.53 -3.27
N THR A 45 -7.30 -3.28 -4.33
CA THR A 45 -7.72 -3.50 -5.72
C THR A 45 -6.52 -3.47 -6.67
N GLN A 46 -6.63 -4.13 -7.81
CA GLN A 46 -5.71 -3.98 -8.94
C GLN A 46 -6.35 -3.23 -10.13
N ASN A 47 -7.54 -2.67 -9.95
CA ASN A 47 -8.18 -1.83 -10.97
C ASN A 47 -7.64 -0.40 -11.01
N ASN A 48 -6.84 0.00 -10.00
CA ASN A 48 -6.20 1.30 -9.96
C ASN A 48 -4.70 1.16 -10.26
N PRO A 49 -4.14 1.91 -11.23
CA PRO A 49 -2.72 1.84 -11.61
C PRO A 49 -1.74 1.99 -10.46
N PHE A 50 -2.06 2.82 -9.46
CA PHE A 50 -1.25 2.97 -8.26
C PHE A 50 -0.98 1.64 -7.56
N PHE A 51 -2.02 0.81 -7.35
CA PHE A 51 -1.86 -0.48 -6.67
C PHE A 51 -1.24 -1.55 -7.56
N VAL A 52 -1.38 -1.43 -8.88
CA VAL A 52 -0.63 -2.29 -9.82
C VAL A 52 0.87 -2.04 -9.66
N ASP A 53 1.31 -0.79 -9.61
CA ASP A 53 2.72 -0.44 -9.45
C ASP A 53 3.23 -0.77 -8.03
N LEU A 54 2.39 -0.61 -7.00
CA LEU A 54 2.67 -1.06 -5.65
C LEU A 54 2.95 -2.57 -5.61
N ALA A 55 2.09 -3.36 -6.24
CA ALA A 55 2.23 -4.82 -6.33
C ALA A 55 3.47 -5.24 -7.13
N LYS A 56 3.81 -4.52 -8.22
CA LYS A 56 5.07 -4.73 -8.96
C LYS A 56 6.28 -4.53 -8.05
N GLY A 57 6.28 -3.47 -7.22
CA GLY A 57 7.34 -3.22 -6.23
C GLY A 57 7.49 -4.38 -5.24
N VAL A 58 6.37 -4.88 -4.70
CA VAL A 58 6.35 -6.05 -3.81
C VAL A 58 6.93 -7.29 -4.50
N GLN A 59 6.48 -7.60 -5.72
CA GLN A 59 6.95 -8.76 -6.49
C GLN A 59 8.43 -8.67 -6.86
N ALA A 60 8.90 -7.49 -7.29
CA ALA A 60 10.29 -7.26 -7.64
C ALA A 60 11.21 -7.51 -6.44
N LYS A 61 10.84 -6.98 -5.26
CA LYS A 61 11.62 -7.19 -4.03
C LYS A 61 11.54 -8.63 -3.53
N ALA A 62 10.41 -9.30 -3.69
CA ALA A 62 10.26 -10.71 -3.38
C ALA A 62 11.22 -11.59 -4.19
N LYS A 63 11.32 -11.32 -5.48
CA LYS A 63 12.26 -12.02 -6.38
C LYS A 63 13.71 -11.78 -5.94
N GLU A 64 14.07 -10.54 -5.63
CA GLU A 64 15.40 -10.16 -5.15
C GLU A 64 15.78 -10.90 -3.85
N MET A 65 14.82 -10.99 -2.90
CA MET A 65 15.04 -11.61 -1.59
C MET A 65 14.85 -13.13 -1.58
N GLY A 66 14.42 -13.75 -2.68
CA GLY A 66 14.16 -15.18 -2.77
C GLY A 66 13.00 -15.67 -1.90
N VAL A 67 12.01 -14.80 -1.60
CA VAL A 67 10.83 -15.13 -0.79
C VAL A 67 9.60 -15.34 -1.65
N ASN A 68 8.63 -16.11 -1.15
CA ASN A 68 7.35 -16.29 -1.83
C ASN A 68 6.39 -15.17 -1.47
N VAL A 69 5.56 -14.75 -2.44
CA VAL A 69 4.42 -13.86 -2.20
C VAL A 69 3.16 -14.46 -2.77
N LYS A 70 2.09 -14.48 -1.97
CA LYS A 70 0.73 -14.79 -2.41
C LYS A 70 -0.05 -13.50 -2.42
N ILE A 71 -0.51 -13.05 -3.59
CA ILE A 71 -1.26 -11.79 -3.74
C ILE A 71 -2.73 -12.15 -3.94
N VAL A 72 -3.60 -11.47 -3.19
CA VAL A 72 -5.06 -11.53 -3.33
C VAL A 72 -5.60 -10.12 -3.55
N ASP A 73 -6.57 -9.99 -4.46
CA ASP A 73 -7.19 -8.73 -4.86
C ASP A 73 -8.61 -8.65 -4.31
N ALA A 74 -8.84 -7.72 -3.40
CA ALA A 74 -10.13 -7.53 -2.77
C ALA A 74 -11.18 -6.82 -3.66
N GLN A 75 -10.77 -6.25 -4.81
CA GLN A 75 -11.67 -5.54 -5.74
C GLN A 75 -12.48 -4.42 -5.07
N ASN A 76 -11.89 -3.73 -4.10
CA ASN A 76 -12.51 -2.71 -3.26
C ASN A 76 -13.71 -3.21 -2.42
N ASP A 77 -13.82 -4.53 -2.18
CA ASP A 77 -14.83 -5.12 -1.30
C ASP A 77 -14.19 -5.51 0.05
N PRO A 78 -14.56 -4.85 1.18
CA PRO A 78 -14.03 -5.17 2.50
C PRO A 78 -14.38 -6.60 2.97
N ALA A 79 -15.55 -7.13 2.58
CA ALA A 79 -15.95 -8.49 2.95
C ALA A 79 -15.13 -9.53 2.20
N LYS A 80 -14.89 -9.30 0.89
CA LYS A 80 -13.96 -10.11 0.11
C LYS A 80 -12.56 -10.07 0.70
N GLN A 81 -12.06 -8.87 1.06
CA GLN A 81 -10.75 -8.75 1.68
C GLN A 81 -10.62 -9.56 2.96
N ALA A 82 -11.66 -9.57 3.80
CA ALA A 82 -11.66 -10.36 5.02
C ALA A 82 -11.60 -11.87 4.74
N ASN A 83 -12.37 -12.36 3.76
CA ASN A 83 -12.35 -13.76 3.34
C ASN A 83 -10.99 -14.15 2.74
N ASP A 84 -10.45 -13.34 1.83
CA ASP A 84 -9.15 -13.56 1.21
C ASP A 84 -8.03 -13.64 2.27
N ILE A 85 -8.09 -12.80 3.31
CA ILE A 85 -7.12 -12.84 4.41
C ILE A 85 -7.31 -14.11 5.25
N ALA A 86 -8.53 -14.54 5.52
CA ALA A 86 -8.78 -15.78 6.24
C ALA A 86 -8.14 -16.99 5.51
N ASP A 87 -8.25 -17.04 4.19
CA ASP A 87 -7.61 -18.07 3.36
C ASP A 87 -6.08 -17.97 3.38
N LEU A 88 -5.53 -16.74 3.31
CA LEU A 88 -4.10 -16.53 3.46
C LEU A 88 -3.57 -17.05 4.82
N LEU A 89 -4.27 -16.75 5.91
CA LEU A 89 -3.90 -17.21 7.25
C LEU A 89 -3.89 -18.75 7.36
N GLN A 90 -4.83 -19.43 6.71
CA GLN A 90 -4.85 -20.90 6.64
C GLN A 90 -3.75 -21.47 5.76
N SER A 91 -3.21 -20.70 4.82
CA SER A 91 -2.18 -21.14 3.86
C SER A 91 -0.74 -21.06 4.38
N ASN A 92 -0.54 -20.99 5.71
CA ASN A 92 0.76 -20.94 6.37
C ASN A 92 1.67 -19.80 5.93
N ILE A 93 1.14 -18.59 5.76
CA ILE A 93 1.96 -17.40 5.54
C ILE A 93 2.82 -17.08 6.77
N SER A 94 3.97 -16.48 6.57
CA SER A 94 4.90 -16.06 7.63
C SER A 94 4.60 -14.65 8.15
N VAL A 95 3.96 -13.82 7.33
CA VAL A 95 3.60 -12.43 7.59
C VAL A 95 2.45 -12.02 6.71
N LEU A 96 1.55 -11.18 7.22
CA LEU A 96 0.49 -10.52 6.46
C LEU A 96 0.94 -9.10 6.09
N LEU A 97 1.08 -8.84 4.80
CA LEU A 97 1.20 -7.50 4.23
C LEU A 97 -0.18 -7.10 3.72
N VAL A 98 -0.74 -5.99 4.16
CA VAL A 98 -2.12 -5.60 3.82
C VAL A 98 -2.23 -4.14 3.44
N ASN A 99 -2.92 -3.88 2.32
CA ASN A 99 -3.40 -2.56 1.94
C ASN A 99 -4.92 -2.55 2.16
N PRO A 100 -5.43 -1.96 3.27
CA PRO A 100 -6.84 -2.03 3.61
C PRO A 100 -7.76 -1.34 2.59
N VAL A 101 -8.89 -1.96 2.26
CA VAL A 101 -10.01 -1.28 1.59
C VAL A 101 -10.61 -0.25 2.54
N ASP A 102 -10.89 -0.70 3.77
CA ASP A 102 -11.47 0.08 4.87
C ASP A 102 -10.68 -0.16 6.14
N SER A 103 -10.24 0.92 6.80
CA SER A 103 -9.35 0.86 7.97
C SER A 103 -10.03 0.32 9.23
N ALA A 104 -11.34 0.49 9.36
CA ALA A 104 -12.12 -0.05 10.48
C ALA A 104 -12.46 -1.52 10.24
N ALA A 105 -12.96 -1.86 9.05
CA ALA A 105 -13.35 -3.23 8.69
C ALA A 105 -12.18 -4.22 8.77
N ILE A 106 -10.98 -3.82 8.31
CA ILE A 106 -9.78 -4.68 8.34
C ILE A 106 -9.34 -5.08 9.74
N SER A 107 -9.75 -4.33 10.76
CA SER A 107 -9.34 -4.54 12.16
C SER A 107 -9.63 -5.95 12.67
N THR A 108 -10.70 -6.58 12.20
CA THR A 108 -11.05 -7.97 12.55
C THR A 108 -10.02 -8.95 11.99
N SER A 109 -9.63 -8.78 10.73
CA SER A 109 -8.60 -9.63 10.08
C SER A 109 -7.23 -9.43 10.71
N VAL A 110 -6.87 -8.18 11.08
CA VAL A 110 -5.63 -7.89 11.82
C VAL A 110 -5.62 -8.62 13.15
N LYS A 111 -6.72 -8.56 13.92
CA LYS A 111 -6.83 -9.29 15.20
C LYS A 111 -6.75 -10.82 15.01
N ALA A 112 -7.33 -11.35 13.93
CA ALA A 112 -7.23 -12.77 13.60
C ALA A 112 -5.77 -13.19 13.30
N ALA A 113 -5.03 -12.40 12.50
CA ALA A 113 -3.61 -12.62 12.26
C ALA A 113 -2.78 -12.57 13.55
N ASN A 114 -3.06 -11.57 14.42
CA ASN A 114 -2.40 -11.46 15.73
C ASN A 114 -2.64 -12.68 16.61
N LYS A 115 -3.86 -13.22 16.66
CA LYS A 115 -4.21 -14.45 17.39
C LYS A 115 -3.46 -15.66 16.85
N ALA A 116 -3.19 -15.69 15.56
CA ALA A 116 -2.38 -16.73 14.91
C ALA A 116 -0.86 -16.50 15.04
N ASN A 117 -0.42 -15.48 15.80
CA ASN A 117 0.98 -15.06 15.92
C ASN A 117 1.64 -14.69 14.56
N ILE A 118 0.85 -14.25 13.58
CA ILE A 118 1.32 -13.77 12.29
C ILE A 118 1.49 -12.25 12.37
N PRO A 119 2.71 -11.70 12.19
CA PRO A 119 2.92 -10.25 12.19
C PRO A 119 2.18 -9.61 11.02
N VAL A 120 1.68 -8.38 11.25
CA VAL A 120 0.94 -7.60 10.25
C VAL A 120 1.69 -6.32 9.93
N VAL A 121 1.94 -6.09 8.65
CA VAL A 121 2.46 -4.84 8.10
C VAL A 121 1.38 -4.21 7.25
N CYS A 122 1.01 -2.97 7.54
CA CYS A 122 0.12 -2.19 6.69
C CYS A 122 0.92 -1.46 5.61
N LEU A 123 0.37 -1.40 4.39
CA LEU A 123 0.97 -0.79 3.22
C LEU A 123 0.01 0.26 2.65
N ASP A 124 0.49 1.51 2.49
CA ASP A 124 -0.25 2.66 1.98
C ASP A 124 -1.39 3.18 2.88
N ARG A 125 -2.19 2.28 3.49
CA ARG A 125 -3.31 2.60 4.37
C ARG A 125 -3.17 1.90 5.72
N SER A 126 -3.62 2.54 6.79
CA SER A 126 -3.58 1.99 8.15
C SER A 126 -4.81 1.14 8.47
N ALA A 127 -4.70 0.32 9.52
CA ALA A 127 -5.83 -0.28 10.22
C ALA A 127 -6.12 0.52 11.49
N ASP A 128 -7.41 0.69 11.82
CA ASP A 128 -7.81 1.47 13.00
C ASP A 128 -7.59 0.71 14.31
N GLN A 129 -7.60 -0.64 14.30
CA GLN A 129 -7.40 -1.48 15.48
C GLN A 129 -6.60 -2.75 15.15
N GLY A 130 -6.09 -3.38 16.23
CA GLY A 130 -5.21 -4.55 16.15
C GLY A 130 -3.74 -4.15 16.21
N LYS A 131 -2.86 -5.15 16.36
CA LYS A 131 -1.41 -4.93 16.42
C LYS A 131 -0.82 -4.96 15.03
N VAL A 132 -0.45 -3.80 14.51
CA VAL A 132 0.31 -3.61 13.28
C VAL A 132 1.76 -3.32 13.69
N VAL A 133 2.73 -4.08 13.16
CA VAL A 133 4.14 -3.92 13.54
C VAL A 133 4.81 -2.79 12.79
N SER A 134 4.29 -2.43 11.61
CA SER A 134 4.77 -1.29 10.81
C SER A 134 3.69 -0.82 9.84
N LEU A 135 3.67 0.48 9.57
CA LEU A 135 2.94 1.11 8.47
C LEU A 135 3.95 1.72 7.50
N VAL A 136 3.91 1.29 6.24
CA VAL A 136 4.70 1.88 5.15
C VAL A 136 3.76 2.66 4.25
N ALA A 137 3.82 3.99 4.30
CA ALA A 137 2.87 4.88 3.61
C ALA A 137 3.48 6.25 3.31
N SER A 138 2.87 7.00 2.40
CA SER A 138 3.15 8.42 2.24
C SER A 138 2.58 9.24 3.41
N ASP A 139 3.11 10.44 3.63
CA ASP A 139 2.51 11.41 4.56
C ASP A 139 1.30 12.07 3.87
N ASN A 140 0.14 11.43 3.98
CA ASN A 140 -1.09 11.89 3.33
C ASN A 140 -1.57 13.24 3.87
N VAL A 141 -1.34 13.52 5.16
CA VAL A 141 -1.68 14.83 5.75
C VAL A 141 -0.84 15.92 5.09
N LYS A 142 0.48 15.72 4.99
CA LYS A 142 1.37 16.66 4.28
C LYS A 142 0.98 16.79 2.81
N GLY A 143 0.60 15.68 2.16
CA GLY A 143 0.15 15.71 0.78
C GLY A 143 -1.11 16.55 0.56
N GLY A 144 -2.10 16.46 1.46
CA GLY A 144 -3.28 17.33 1.44
C GLY A 144 -2.93 18.82 1.65
N GLU A 145 -2.02 19.11 2.61
CA GLU A 145 -1.49 20.47 2.80
C GLU A 145 -0.84 21.01 1.52
N MET A 146 0.00 20.20 0.85
CA MET A 146 0.67 20.58 -0.40
C MET A 146 -0.35 20.93 -1.52
N ALA A 147 -1.46 20.20 -1.61
CA ALA A 147 -2.51 20.49 -2.57
C ALA A 147 -3.18 21.85 -2.30
N ALA A 148 -3.54 22.13 -1.03
CA ALA A 148 -4.11 23.41 -0.63
C ALA A 148 -3.12 24.57 -0.86
N GLU A 149 -1.85 24.42 -0.43
CA GLU A 149 -0.78 25.39 -0.64
C GLU A 149 -0.63 25.74 -2.12
N TYR A 150 -0.67 24.73 -2.99
CA TYR A 150 -0.51 24.92 -4.43
C TYR A 150 -1.69 25.69 -5.04
N ILE A 151 -2.92 25.33 -4.69
CA ILE A 151 -4.13 26.04 -5.17
C ILE A 151 -4.09 27.52 -4.71
N ILE A 152 -3.80 27.76 -3.42
CA ILE A 152 -3.70 29.12 -2.88
C ILE A 152 -2.60 29.91 -3.57
N LYS A 153 -1.43 29.32 -3.77
CA LYS A 153 -0.29 29.98 -4.46
C LYS A 153 -0.61 30.39 -5.88
N LYS A 154 -1.39 29.57 -6.61
CA LYS A 154 -1.65 29.79 -8.04
C LYS A 154 -2.90 30.64 -8.31
N LEU A 155 -3.92 30.54 -7.47
CA LEU A 155 -5.22 31.19 -7.69
C LEU A 155 -5.57 32.28 -6.67
N GLY A 156 -4.83 32.37 -5.57
CA GLY A 156 -5.11 33.28 -4.46
C GLY A 156 -6.08 32.71 -3.42
N GLU A 157 -6.39 33.53 -2.43
CA GLU A 157 -7.32 33.18 -1.34
C GLU A 157 -8.79 33.41 -1.75
N LYS A 158 -9.73 32.81 -1.00
CA LYS A 158 -11.20 32.88 -1.20
C LYS A 158 -11.71 32.32 -2.53
N VAL A 159 -10.87 31.56 -3.23
CA VAL A 159 -11.27 30.88 -4.46
C VAL A 159 -12.26 29.76 -4.12
N LYS A 160 -13.31 29.60 -4.93
CA LYS A 160 -14.27 28.52 -4.80
C LYS A 160 -13.70 27.21 -5.32
N VAL A 161 -13.65 26.23 -4.42
CA VAL A 161 -13.02 24.91 -4.66
C VAL A 161 -14.03 23.79 -4.40
N ALA A 162 -14.03 22.76 -5.23
CA ALA A 162 -14.70 21.50 -4.95
C ALA A 162 -13.67 20.43 -4.59
N GLU A 163 -14.08 19.44 -3.79
CA GLU A 163 -13.24 18.35 -3.33
C GLU A 163 -13.87 17.00 -3.70
N LEU A 164 -13.10 16.18 -4.45
CA LEU A 164 -13.44 14.80 -4.76
C LEU A 164 -12.70 13.89 -3.78
N GLU A 165 -13.42 13.34 -2.81
CA GLU A 165 -12.85 12.46 -1.80
C GLU A 165 -12.77 11.01 -2.29
N GLY A 166 -11.83 10.25 -1.73
CA GLY A 166 -11.72 8.81 -1.95
C GLY A 166 -12.75 8.01 -1.15
N ILE A 167 -12.49 6.71 -0.96
CA ILE A 167 -13.31 5.81 -0.14
C ILE A 167 -13.33 6.34 1.31
N PRO A 168 -14.49 6.63 1.90
CA PRO A 168 -14.57 7.28 3.22
C PRO A 168 -13.89 6.48 4.34
N GLY A 169 -13.94 5.14 4.29
CA GLY A 169 -13.31 4.25 5.27
C GLY A 169 -11.79 4.11 5.13
N ALA A 170 -11.18 4.59 4.04
CA ALA A 170 -9.74 4.52 3.85
C ALA A 170 -9.03 5.63 4.64
N SER A 171 -7.95 5.27 5.38
CA SER A 171 -7.14 6.26 6.12
C SER A 171 -6.56 7.34 5.22
N ALA A 172 -6.13 6.97 4.00
CA ALA A 172 -5.61 7.92 3.02
C ALA A 172 -6.61 9.02 2.66
N THR A 173 -7.91 8.71 2.53
CA THR A 173 -8.98 9.70 2.30
C THR A 173 -9.06 10.67 3.45
N ARG A 174 -9.17 10.16 4.68
CA ARG A 174 -9.28 10.98 5.90
C ARG A 174 -8.07 11.89 6.09
N GLU A 175 -6.87 11.35 5.89
CA GLU A 175 -5.62 12.08 6.08
C GLU A 175 -5.40 13.16 5.00
N ARG A 176 -5.70 12.86 3.72
CA ARG A 176 -5.62 13.87 2.63
C ARG A 176 -6.60 15.01 2.86
N GLY A 177 -7.85 14.68 3.22
CA GLY A 177 -8.86 15.67 3.60
C GLY A 177 -8.42 16.49 4.82
N GLN A 178 -7.95 15.84 5.89
CA GLN A 178 -7.44 16.53 7.09
C GLN A 178 -6.33 17.53 6.72
N GLY A 179 -5.37 17.12 5.91
CA GLY A 179 -4.28 18.00 5.48
C GLY A 179 -4.75 19.15 4.63
N PHE A 180 -5.64 18.90 3.68
CA PHE A 180 -6.21 19.91 2.80
C PHE A 180 -6.98 20.97 3.59
N HIS A 181 -7.88 20.54 4.48
CA HIS A 181 -8.72 21.41 5.27
C HIS A 181 -7.97 22.27 6.30
N LYS A 182 -6.76 21.88 6.75
CA LYS A 182 -5.92 22.71 7.64
C LYS A 182 -5.68 24.13 7.09
N LEU A 183 -5.58 24.23 5.76
CA LEU A 183 -5.33 25.52 5.08
C LEU A 183 -6.55 25.99 4.30
N ALA A 184 -7.26 25.05 3.66
CA ALA A 184 -8.39 25.37 2.80
C ALA A 184 -9.54 26.01 3.53
N ASP A 185 -9.91 25.56 4.74
CA ASP A 185 -11.03 26.10 5.51
C ASP A 185 -10.84 27.58 5.88
N ALA A 186 -9.60 28.02 6.09
CA ALA A 186 -9.31 29.42 6.41
C ALA A 186 -9.10 30.29 5.17
N LYS A 187 -8.63 29.70 4.06
CA LYS A 187 -8.12 30.47 2.91
C LYS A 187 -8.89 30.28 1.60
N LEU A 188 -9.65 29.22 1.47
CA LEU A 188 -10.46 28.92 0.28
C LEU A 188 -11.94 28.88 0.63
N THR A 189 -12.81 28.80 -0.36
CA THR A 189 -14.25 28.60 -0.19
C THR A 189 -14.63 27.22 -0.72
N ILE A 190 -14.76 26.22 0.18
CA ILE A 190 -15.18 24.89 -0.21
C ILE A 190 -16.68 24.90 -0.50
N VAL A 191 -17.06 24.78 -1.78
CA VAL A 191 -18.47 24.87 -2.22
C VAL A 191 -19.12 23.51 -2.41
N ALA A 192 -18.33 22.44 -2.57
CA ALA A 192 -18.80 21.08 -2.71
C ALA A 192 -17.72 20.11 -2.24
N LYS A 193 -18.15 19.03 -1.57
CA LYS A 193 -17.29 17.94 -1.14
C LYS A 193 -18.07 16.62 -1.20
N GLN A 194 -17.57 15.64 -1.96
CA GLN A 194 -18.24 14.35 -2.12
C GLN A 194 -17.25 13.24 -2.46
N SER A 195 -17.52 12.04 -1.93
CA SER A 195 -16.77 10.85 -2.31
C SER A 195 -17.06 10.42 -3.75
N SER A 196 -16.01 10.02 -4.43
CA SER A 196 -16.06 9.29 -5.71
C SER A 196 -15.14 8.05 -5.69
N ASP A 197 -14.86 7.55 -4.48
CA ASP A 197 -14.32 6.22 -4.17
C ASP A 197 -13.00 5.86 -4.86
N PHE A 198 -12.15 6.86 -5.18
CA PHE A 198 -10.92 6.70 -5.96
C PHE A 198 -11.13 6.17 -7.39
N ASP A 199 -12.35 6.27 -7.92
CA ASP A 199 -12.75 5.73 -9.22
C ASP A 199 -12.90 6.82 -10.27
N ARG A 200 -12.38 6.58 -11.48
CA ARG A 200 -12.39 7.55 -12.60
C ARG A 200 -13.82 7.87 -13.08
N SER A 201 -14.65 6.84 -13.23
CA SER A 201 -16.02 7.02 -13.74
C SER A 201 -16.92 7.72 -12.73
N LYS A 202 -16.77 7.37 -11.42
CA LYS A 202 -17.44 8.08 -10.34
C LYS A 202 -16.93 9.52 -10.24
N GLY A 203 -15.61 9.73 -10.40
CA GLY A 203 -14.99 11.05 -10.45
C GLY A 203 -15.59 11.93 -11.53
N LEU A 204 -15.81 11.40 -12.75
CA LEU A 204 -16.51 12.07 -13.82
C LEU A 204 -17.92 12.49 -13.41
N THR A 205 -18.75 11.51 -12.98
CA THR A 205 -20.17 11.77 -12.64
C THR A 205 -20.31 12.76 -11.48
N VAL A 206 -19.51 12.62 -10.44
CA VAL A 206 -19.56 13.52 -9.27
C VAL A 206 -19.10 14.91 -9.66
N ALA A 207 -18.02 15.04 -10.46
CA ALA A 207 -17.54 16.33 -10.93
C ALA A 207 -18.55 17.03 -11.83
N GLU A 208 -19.25 16.32 -12.74
CA GLU A 208 -20.33 16.88 -13.56
C GLU A 208 -21.42 17.51 -12.67
N ASN A 209 -21.89 16.78 -11.68
CA ASN A 209 -22.89 17.27 -10.72
C ASN A 209 -22.40 18.51 -9.94
N MET A 210 -21.15 18.48 -9.46
CA MET A 210 -20.55 19.58 -8.72
C MET A 210 -20.43 20.85 -9.61
N LEU A 211 -19.98 20.69 -10.86
CA LEU A 211 -19.81 21.80 -11.81
C LEU A 211 -21.16 22.38 -12.28
N GLN A 212 -22.21 21.58 -12.33
CA GLN A 212 -23.56 22.03 -12.61
C GLN A 212 -24.13 22.81 -11.45
N ALA A 213 -24.02 22.29 -10.22
CA ALA A 213 -24.53 22.93 -9.01
C ALA A 213 -23.74 24.20 -8.62
N ASN A 214 -22.44 24.27 -8.96
CA ASN A 214 -21.54 25.36 -8.61
C ASN A 214 -20.85 25.91 -9.86
N PRO A 215 -21.55 26.71 -10.68
CA PRO A 215 -21.05 27.15 -12.00
C PRO A 215 -19.81 28.05 -11.93
N ASP A 216 -19.52 28.62 -10.80
CA ASP A 216 -18.40 29.55 -10.54
C ASP A 216 -17.21 28.91 -9.81
N VAL A 217 -17.22 27.60 -9.59
CA VAL A 217 -16.06 26.85 -9.08
C VAL A 217 -14.84 27.07 -9.97
N LYS A 218 -13.67 27.29 -9.36
CA LYS A 218 -12.41 27.57 -10.07
C LYS A 218 -11.40 26.45 -9.97
N ALA A 219 -11.46 25.65 -8.91
CA ALA A 219 -10.54 24.54 -8.72
C ALA A 219 -11.25 23.30 -8.20
N ILE A 220 -10.64 22.15 -8.49
CA ILE A 220 -11.01 20.85 -7.90
C ILE A 220 -9.74 20.24 -7.32
N PHE A 221 -9.80 19.84 -6.03
CA PHE A 221 -8.84 18.91 -5.46
C PHE A 221 -9.44 17.51 -5.50
N ALA A 222 -8.78 16.59 -6.17
CA ALA A 222 -9.15 15.17 -6.19
C ALA A 222 -8.13 14.36 -5.38
N HIS A 223 -8.62 13.53 -4.46
CA HIS A 223 -7.76 12.72 -3.59
C HIS A 223 -6.95 11.66 -4.33
N ASN A 224 -7.16 11.46 -5.65
CA ASN A 224 -6.25 10.72 -6.51
C ASN A 224 -6.35 11.15 -7.98
N ASP A 225 -5.40 10.66 -8.81
CA ASP A 225 -5.34 10.99 -10.23
C ASP A 225 -6.49 10.40 -11.03
N GLU A 226 -6.99 9.21 -10.65
CA GLU A 226 -8.13 8.60 -11.35
C GLU A 226 -9.37 9.51 -11.29
N MET A 227 -9.70 10.01 -10.10
CA MET A 227 -10.80 10.97 -9.94
C MET A 227 -10.50 12.30 -10.63
N ALA A 228 -9.24 12.77 -10.58
CA ALA A 228 -8.84 14.00 -11.29
C ALA A 228 -9.00 13.87 -12.80
N LEU A 229 -8.65 12.72 -13.38
CA LEU A 229 -8.85 12.43 -14.81
C LEU A 229 -10.34 12.41 -15.16
N GLY A 230 -11.19 11.85 -14.29
CA GLY A 230 -12.65 11.95 -14.44
C GLY A 230 -13.14 13.41 -14.42
N ALA A 231 -12.62 14.21 -13.47
CA ALA A 231 -12.98 15.63 -13.36
C ALA A 231 -12.52 16.47 -14.58
N ILE A 232 -11.40 16.10 -15.22
CA ILE A 232 -10.95 16.72 -16.47
C ILE A 232 -12.00 16.53 -17.58
N GLU A 233 -12.51 15.32 -17.73
CA GLU A 233 -13.53 15.04 -18.74
C GLU A 233 -14.85 15.78 -18.43
N ALA A 234 -15.26 15.85 -17.15
CA ALA A 234 -16.40 16.63 -16.71
C ALA A 234 -16.25 18.13 -17.04
N ALA A 235 -15.08 18.70 -16.73
CA ALA A 235 -14.78 20.10 -17.04
C ALA A 235 -14.80 20.39 -18.55
N LYS A 236 -14.25 19.46 -19.35
CA LYS A 236 -14.24 19.54 -20.82
C LYS A 236 -15.67 19.47 -21.37
N SER A 237 -16.49 18.53 -20.91
CA SER A 237 -17.89 18.39 -21.32
C SER A 237 -18.71 19.65 -20.99
N ALA A 238 -18.43 20.27 -19.84
CA ALA A 238 -19.06 21.53 -19.43
C ALA A 238 -18.48 22.79 -20.11
N ASN A 239 -17.48 22.63 -20.99
CA ASN A 239 -16.72 23.72 -21.58
C ASN A 239 -16.17 24.73 -20.55
N LYS A 240 -15.68 24.20 -19.42
CA LYS A 240 -15.13 25.00 -18.33
C LYS A 240 -13.63 24.77 -18.18
N LYS A 241 -12.91 25.86 -17.89
CA LYS A 241 -11.48 25.77 -17.53
C LYS A 241 -11.35 25.73 -16.01
N ILE A 242 -11.10 24.54 -15.46
CA ILE A 242 -10.99 24.28 -14.03
C ILE A 242 -9.54 23.96 -13.69
N PHE A 243 -9.06 24.52 -12.57
CA PHE A 243 -7.75 24.23 -12.02
C PHE A 243 -7.82 22.91 -11.22
N ILE A 244 -7.30 21.82 -11.77
CA ILE A 244 -7.44 20.47 -11.18
C ILE A 244 -6.11 20.02 -10.59
N VAL A 245 -6.15 19.62 -9.31
CA VAL A 245 -5.02 19.03 -8.60
C VAL A 245 -5.36 17.58 -8.24
N GLY A 246 -4.51 16.64 -8.69
CA GLY A 246 -4.61 15.23 -8.41
C GLY A 246 -3.65 14.81 -7.29
N PHE A 247 -3.59 13.50 -7.08
CA PHE A 247 -2.70 12.84 -6.13
C PHE A 247 -2.36 11.46 -6.69
N ASP A 248 -1.18 10.96 -6.51
CA ASP A 248 -0.55 9.68 -6.82
C ASP A 248 0.66 9.84 -7.76
N GLY A 249 0.58 10.70 -8.79
CA GLY A 249 1.61 10.79 -9.83
C GLY A 249 1.61 9.58 -10.76
N THR A 250 0.42 9.06 -11.07
CA THR A 250 0.27 7.96 -12.05
C THR A 250 0.75 8.39 -13.43
N ALA A 251 1.09 7.45 -14.30
CA ALA A 251 1.54 7.76 -15.65
C ALA A 251 0.54 8.65 -16.42
N ASP A 252 -0.77 8.35 -16.32
CA ASP A 252 -1.83 9.16 -16.94
C ASP A 252 -1.95 10.55 -16.27
N GLY A 253 -1.83 10.61 -14.93
CA GLY A 253 -1.84 11.85 -14.16
C GLY A 253 -0.69 12.78 -14.56
N VAL A 254 0.53 12.25 -14.60
CA VAL A 254 1.73 13.00 -15.03
C VAL A 254 1.56 13.49 -16.47
N LYS A 255 1.10 12.64 -17.38
CA LYS A 255 0.81 13.01 -18.77
C LYS A 255 -0.26 14.11 -18.87
N ALA A 256 -1.28 14.08 -18.03
CA ALA A 256 -2.29 15.13 -17.97
C ALA A 256 -1.71 16.47 -17.47
N VAL A 257 -0.75 16.44 -16.55
CA VAL A 257 0.00 17.64 -16.13
C VAL A 257 0.87 18.17 -17.27
N GLU A 258 1.62 17.32 -17.95
CA GLU A 258 2.47 17.69 -19.09
C GLU A 258 1.66 18.33 -20.21
N ASN A 259 0.50 17.78 -20.53
CA ASN A 259 -0.42 18.31 -21.54
C ASN A 259 -1.15 19.58 -21.07
N GLY A 260 -1.12 19.91 -19.76
CA GLY A 260 -1.80 21.07 -19.18
C GLY A 260 -3.29 20.89 -18.98
N THR A 261 -3.83 19.67 -19.03
CA THR A 261 -5.24 19.36 -18.70
C THR A 261 -5.43 19.17 -17.20
N MET A 262 -4.39 18.76 -16.48
CA MET A 262 -4.28 18.78 -15.02
C MET A 262 -3.26 19.84 -14.61
N SER A 263 -3.52 20.57 -13.53
CA SER A 263 -2.64 21.66 -13.08
C SER A 263 -1.44 21.13 -12.31
N ALA A 264 -1.63 20.11 -11.50
CA ALA A 264 -0.58 19.40 -10.76
C ALA A 264 -1.08 18.06 -10.23
N THR A 265 -0.14 17.20 -9.86
CA THR A 265 -0.40 16.02 -9.02
C THR A 265 0.62 15.93 -7.89
N ILE A 266 0.17 15.49 -6.71
CA ILE A 266 1.06 15.16 -5.58
C ILE A 266 1.52 13.71 -5.76
N ALA A 267 2.69 13.54 -6.34
CA ALA A 267 3.20 12.21 -6.70
C ALA A 267 3.66 11.42 -5.47
N GLN A 268 3.22 10.20 -5.38
CA GLN A 268 3.71 9.15 -4.52
C GLN A 268 4.76 8.30 -5.27
N GLN A 269 5.33 7.29 -4.59
CA GLN A 269 6.28 6.35 -5.18
C GLN A 269 5.84 4.90 -4.91
N PRO A 270 4.79 4.42 -5.60
CA PRO A 270 4.17 3.12 -5.27
C PRO A 270 5.13 1.93 -5.39
N GLU A 271 5.97 1.87 -6.42
CA GLU A 271 6.96 0.77 -6.53
C GLU A 271 7.97 0.79 -5.39
N VAL A 272 8.46 1.96 -4.98
CA VAL A 272 9.39 2.10 -3.85
C VAL A 272 8.71 1.69 -2.57
N MET A 273 7.47 2.15 -2.37
CA MET A 273 6.64 1.78 -1.21
C MET A 273 6.41 0.26 -1.15
N GLY A 274 6.11 -0.38 -2.27
CA GLY A 274 5.95 -1.83 -2.38
C GLY A 274 7.22 -2.60 -2.00
N LYS A 275 8.38 -2.15 -2.50
CA LYS A 275 9.70 -2.73 -2.15
C LYS A 275 9.98 -2.60 -0.65
N GLN A 276 9.79 -1.40 -0.07
CA GLN A 276 9.98 -1.15 1.36
C GLN A 276 9.00 -1.98 2.20
N GLY A 277 7.73 -2.06 1.79
CA GLY A 277 6.72 -2.85 2.49
C GLY A 277 7.08 -4.33 2.58
N LEU A 278 7.55 -4.91 1.48
CA LEU A 278 8.01 -6.29 1.49
C LEU A 278 9.25 -6.50 2.36
N GLU A 279 10.23 -5.61 2.28
CA GLU A 279 11.45 -5.69 3.10
C GLU A 279 11.11 -5.66 4.60
N VAL A 280 10.24 -4.73 5.01
CA VAL A 280 9.74 -4.63 6.38
C VAL A 280 8.97 -5.89 6.78
N ALA A 281 8.11 -6.42 5.89
CA ALA A 281 7.35 -7.65 6.14
C ALA A 281 8.28 -8.86 6.36
N VAL A 282 9.32 -9.00 5.54
CA VAL A 282 10.30 -10.10 5.70
C VAL A 282 11.09 -9.97 7.00
N LYS A 283 11.52 -8.77 7.39
CA LYS A 283 12.16 -8.53 8.71
C LYS A 283 11.23 -8.91 9.86
N ALA A 284 9.96 -8.49 9.79
CA ALA A 284 8.95 -8.84 10.78
C ALA A 284 8.71 -10.35 10.88
N ALA A 285 8.67 -11.06 9.74
CA ALA A 285 8.56 -12.53 9.70
C ALA A 285 9.73 -13.25 10.36
N LYS A 286 10.93 -12.65 10.36
CA LYS A 286 12.13 -13.15 11.04
C LYS A 286 12.18 -12.78 12.52
N GLY A 287 11.21 -12.01 13.03
CA GLY A 287 11.21 -11.50 14.39
C GLY A 287 12.20 -10.34 14.62
N GLU A 288 12.72 -9.75 13.54
CA GLU A 288 13.60 -8.58 13.63
C GLU A 288 12.80 -7.32 14.02
N LYS A 289 13.46 -6.39 14.71
CA LYS A 289 12.84 -5.10 15.04
C LYS A 289 12.66 -4.28 13.79
N VAL A 290 11.45 -3.74 13.59
CA VAL A 290 11.10 -2.82 12.50
C VAL A 290 10.62 -1.49 13.04
N GLU A 291 10.73 -0.43 12.23
CA GLU A 291 10.17 0.88 12.55
C GLU A 291 8.64 0.83 12.50
N ALA A 292 7.98 1.48 13.45
CA ALA A 292 6.51 1.52 13.50
C ALA A 292 5.89 2.24 12.28
N LYS A 293 6.63 3.22 11.70
CA LYS A 293 6.22 3.94 10.50
C LYS A 293 7.42 4.17 9.58
N VAL A 294 7.28 3.81 8.31
CA VAL A 294 8.22 4.08 7.23
C VAL A 294 7.54 5.00 6.23
N SER A 295 8.09 6.20 6.04
CA SER A 295 7.48 7.20 5.16
C SER A 295 8.03 7.10 3.75
N ALA A 296 7.15 6.95 2.75
CA ALA A 296 7.48 7.14 1.34
C ALA A 296 7.42 8.64 0.99
N PRO A 297 8.40 9.17 0.23
CA PRO A 297 8.45 10.59 -0.08
C PRO A 297 7.34 11.02 -1.05
N LEU A 298 6.90 12.27 -0.90
CA LEU A 298 5.97 12.94 -1.80
C LEU A 298 6.70 13.99 -2.65
N LYS A 299 6.18 14.25 -3.84
CA LYS A 299 6.68 15.29 -4.75
C LYS A 299 5.53 15.96 -5.49
N LEU A 300 5.50 17.29 -5.48
CA LEU A 300 4.62 18.04 -6.37
C LEU A 300 5.16 17.95 -7.81
N ILE A 301 4.31 17.52 -8.74
CA ILE A 301 4.54 17.57 -10.18
C ILE A 301 3.62 18.63 -10.76
N GLU A 302 4.21 19.68 -11.32
CA GLU A 302 3.52 20.76 -12.03
C GLU A 302 4.14 20.95 -13.41
N LYS A 303 3.39 21.55 -14.33
CA LYS A 303 3.94 21.91 -15.65
C LYS A 303 5.04 22.94 -15.48
N LYS A 304 6.20 22.67 -16.09
CA LYS A 304 7.36 23.58 -16.13
C LYS A 304 7.11 24.79 -17.04
#